data_26fb3ec62224458f376a855cdd52e873
#
_entry.id   26fb3ec62224458f376a855cdd52e873
#
_cell.length_a   1.000
_cell.length_b   1.000
_cell.length_c   1.000
_cell.angle_alpha   90.00
_cell.angle_beta   90.00
_cell.angle_gamma   90.00
#
_symmetry.space_group_name_H-M   'P 1'
#
loop_
_entity.id
_entity.type
_entity.pdbx_description
1 polymer ?
#
loop_
_entity_poly.entity_id
_entity_poly.type
_entity_poly.pdbx_seq_one_letter_code
_entity_poly.pdbx_strand_id
1 'polypeptide(L)'
;MFIIHLLFTLVFLYVIVTTLYLVILTVAAWFFRKKRRPAPKSLSVAIIIPAHNEALEIEKTISNVKACRYSEEARGIVVIADNCEDDTASLARSAGAVV
;
A
#
# COMPACT_ATOMS: atom_id res chain seq x y z
N MET A 1 30.13 18.09 -46.49
CA MET A 1 30.59 16.74 -46.06
C MET A 1 31.07 16.75 -44.60
N PHE A 2 32.01 17.61 -44.22
CA PHE A 2 32.56 17.69 -42.86
C PHE A 2 31.51 17.91 -41.76
N ILE A 3 30.59 18.87 -41.94
CA ILE A 3 29.51 19.20 -40.96
C ILE A 3 28.55 18.01 -40.77
N ILE A 4 28.24 17.28 -41.81
CA ILE A 4 27.34 16.12 -41.75
C ILE A 4 28.02 14.99 -40.91
N HIS A 5 29.29 14.72 -41.18
CA HIS A 5 30.05 13.72 -40.38
C HIS A 5 30.16 14.13 -38.94
N LEU A 6 30.37 15.41 -38.62
CA LEU A 6 30.44 15.93 -37.27
C LEU A 6 29.10 15.74 -36.55
N LEU A 7 27.98 16.07 -37.20
CA LEU A 7 26.64 15.86 -36.63
C LEU A 7 26.36 14.39 -36.34
N PHE A 8 26.67 13.48 -37.29
CA PHE A 8 26.51 12.04 -37.06
C PHE A 8 27.37 11.54 -35.90
N THR A 9 28.59 12.01 -35.78
CA THR A 9 29.48 11.62 -34.69
C THR A 9 28.92 12.09 -33.34
N LEU A 10 28.41 13.32 -33.24
CA LEU A 10 27.82 13.86 -32.02
C LEU A 10 26.55 13.09 -31.61
N VAL A 11 25.67 12.80 -32.56
CA VAL A 11 24.47 12.00 -32.31
C VAL A 11 24.83 10.60 -31.87
N PHE A 12 25.79 9.95 -32.52
CA PHE A 12 26.23 8.61 -32.19
C PHE A 12 26.85 8.56 -30.78
N LEU A 13 27.69 9.53 -30.44
CA LEU A 13 28.26 9.66 -29.10
C LEU A 13 27.17 9.86 -28.04
N TYR A 14 26.19 10.71 -28.30
CA TYR A 14 25.06 10.92 -27.40
C TYR A 14 24.27 9.63 -27.16
N VAL A 15 23.97 8.87 -28.20
CA VAL A 15 23.26 7.58 -28.08
C VAL A 15 24.06 6.56 -27.27
N ILE A 16 25.37 6.48 -27.49
CA ILE A 16 26.25 5.58 -26.71
C ILE A 16 26.23 5.95 -25.23
N VAL A 17 26.41 7.23 -24.89
CA VAL A 17 26.45 7.70 -23.50
C VAL A 17 25.11 7.44 -22.80
N THR A 18 23.99 7.76 -23.43
CA THR A 18 22.66 7.51 -22.85
C THR A 18 22.36 6.03 -22.67
N THR A 19 22.72 5.20 -23.65
CA THR A 19 22.57 3.74 -23.53
C THR A 19 23.39 3.17 -22.39
N LEU A 20 24.66 3.58 -22.28
CA LEU A 20 25.54 3.15 -21.20
C LEU A 20 25.00 3.57 -19.82
N TYR A 21 24.51 4.79 -19.71
CA TYR A 21 23.85 5.28 -18.50
C TYR A 21 22.65 4.43 -18.08
N LEU A 22 21.75 4.12 -19.03
CA LEU A 22 20.59 3.27 -18.77
C LEU A 22 20.99 1.83 -18.36
N VAL A 23 22.02 1.27 -18.98
CA VAL A 23 22.55 -0.05 -18.62
C VAL A 23 23.07 -0.03 -17.17
N ILE A 24 23.84 0.98 -16.80
CA ILE A 24 24.36 1.13 -15.43
C ILE A 24 23.21 1.23 -14.43
N LEU A 25 22.18 2.03 -14.72
CA LEU A 25 21.00 2.15 -13.85
C LEU A 25 20.24 0.81 -13.69
N THR A 26 20.10 0.07 -14.79
CA THR A 26 19.42 -1.24 -14.77
C THR A 26 20.20 -2.25 -13.93
N VAL A 27 21.51 -2.31 -14.09
CA VAL A 27 22.39 -3.18 -13.30
C VAL A 27 22.34 -2.77 -11.82
N ALA A 28 22.44 -1.47 -11.54
CA ALA A 28 22.33 -0.95 -10.18
C ALA A 28 20.99 -1.33 -9.53
N ALA A 29 19.88 -1.14 -10.25
CA ALA A 29 18.56 -1.52 -9.76
C ALA A 29 18.45 -3.01 -9.44
N TRP A 30 19.14 -3.87 -10.16
CA TRP A 30 19.20 -5.30 -9.86
C TRP A 30 19.93 -5.60 -8.55
N PHE A 31 21.09 -4.99 -8.33
CA PHE A 31 21.86 -5.16 -7.09
C PHE A 31 21.15 -4.56 -5.86
N PHE A 32 20.45 -3.43 -6.03
CA PHE A 32 19.70 -2.78 -4.96
C PHE A 32 18.29 -3.33 -4.76
N ARG A 33 17.92 -4.40 -5.43
CA ARG A 33 16.64 -5.08 -5.21
C ARG A 33 16.54 -5.46 -3.74
N LYS A 34 15.73 -4.70 -2.99
CA LYS A 34 15.51 -4.91 -1.57
C LYS A 34 14.99 -6.34 -1.36
N LYS A 35 15.80 -7.21 -0.74
CA LYS A 35 15.34 -8.53 -0.32
C LYS A 35 14.07 -8.31 0.52
N ARG A 36 12.93 -8.81 0.05
CA ARG A 36 11.71 -8.82 0.88
C ARG A 36 12.07 -9.57 2.15
N ARG A 37 12.08 -8.85 3.28
CA ARG A 37 12.18 -9.52 4.57
C ARG A 37 10.96 -10.43 4.68
N PRO A 38 11.12 -11.71 5.07
CA PRO A 38 9.97 -12.55 5.35
C PRO A 38 9.13 -11.81 6.38
N ALA A 39 7.82 -11.70 6.11
CA ALA A 39 6.90 -11.11 7.06
C ALA A 39 7.03 -11.90 8.39
N PRO A 40 7.10 -11.24 9.54
CA PRO A 40 7.08 -11.92 10.82
C PRO A 40 5.84 -12.80 10.88
N LYS A 41 5.97 -14.01 11.41
CA LYS A 41 4.94 -15.06 11.38
C LYS A 41 3.66 -14.68 12.15
N SER A 42 3.69 -13.65 12.99
CA SER A 42 2.52 -13.11 13.69
C SER A 42 2.77 -11.64 14.03
N LEU A 43 2.09 -10.74 13.33
CA LEU A 43 1.95 -9.34 13.73
C LEU A 43 0.56 -9.18 14.33
N SER A 44 0.47 -8.60 15.52
CA SER A 44 -0.82 -8.12 16.03
C SER A 44 -1.16 -6.82 15.33
N VAL A 45 -2.35 -6.75 14.74
CA VAL A 45 -2.84 -5.62 13.96
C VAL A 45 -4.11 -5.08 14.59
N ALA A 46 -4.19 -3.78 14.82
CA ALA A 46 -5.41 -3.10 15.18
C ALA A 46 -5.95 -2.36 13.93
N ILE A 47 -7.17 -2.68 13.53
CA ILE A 47 -7.87 -2.02 12.44
C ILE A 47 -8.77 -0.96 13.04
N ILE A 48 -8.50 0.30 12.74
CA ILE A 48 -9.25 1.44 13.25
C ILE A 48 -10.20 1.90 12.16
N ILE A 49 -11.50 1.93 12.46
CA ILE A 49 -12.57 2.35 11.54
C ILE A 49 -13.20 3.62 12.12
N PRO A 50 -12.94 4.80 11.56
CA PRO A 50 -13.68 6.00 11.90
C PRO A 50 -15.09 5.90 11.33
N ALA A 51 -16.10 6.20 12.13
CA ALA A 51 -17.50 6.16 11.73
C ALA A 51 -18.26 7.38 12.27
N HIS A 52 -19.10 7.97 11.42
CA HIS A 52 -20.00 9.07 11.77
C HIS A 52 -21.34 8.83 11.11
N ASN A 53 -22.36 8.47 11.90
CA ASN A 53 -23.72 8.15 11.42
C ASN A 53 -23.74 7.09 10.29
N GLU A 54 -23.04 5.97 10.52
CA GLU A 54 -22.85 4.87 9.55
C GLU A 54 -23.68 3.62 9.92
N ALA A 55 -24.81 3.78 10.61
CA ALA A 55 -25.62 2.66 11.11
C ALA A 55 -25.98 1.64 10.02
N LEU A 56 -26.18 2.07 8.78
CA LEU A 56 -26.56 1.19 7.67
C LEU A 56 -25.40 0.33 7.12
N GLU A 57 -24.17 0.80 7.28
CA GLU A 57 -23.00 0.17 6.63
C GLU A 57 -21.98 -0.42 7.62
N ILE A 58 -22.02 -0.02 8.90
CA ILE A 58 -20.99 -0.38 9.88
C ILE A 58 -20.89 -1.89 10.10
N GLU A 59 -22.00 -2.60 10.20
CA GLU A 59 -21.99 -4.06 10.40
C GLU A 59 -21.38 -4.78 9.21
N LYS A 60 -21.73 -4.36 7.99
CA LYS A 60 -21.18 -4.91 6.75
C LYS A 60 -19.68 -4.64 6.63
N THR A 61 -19.25 -3.45 6.99
CA THR A 61 -17.82 -3.09 7.01
C THR A 61 -17.04 -3.98 7.97
N ILE A 62 -17.52 -4.17 9.20
CA ILE A 62 -16.90 -5.05 10.19
C ILE A 62 -16.90 -6.51 9.71
N SER A 63 -17.98 -6.97 9.12
CA SER A 63 -18.07 -8.32 8.54
C SER A 63 -17.05 -8.55 7.44
N ASN A 64 -16.89 -7.59 6.54
CA ASN A 64 -15.87 -7.66 5.47
C ASN A 64 -14.45 -7.69 6.03
N VAL A 65 -14.18 -6.91 7.07
CA VAL A 65 -12.88 -6.94 7.76
C VAL A 65 -12.64 -8.30 8.42
N LYS A 66 -13.66 -8.90 9.02
CA LYS A 66 -13.58 -10.25 9.62
C LYS A 66 -13.36 -11.34 8.57
N ALA A 67 -13.87 -11.18 7.38
CA ALA A 67 -13.69 -12.12 6.27
C ALA A 67 -12.26 -12.09 5.67
N CYS A 68 -11.44 -11.10 5.99
CA CYS A 68 -10.05 -11.04 5.54
C CYS A 68 -9.26 -12.24 6.09
N ARG A 69 -8.34 -12.77 5.27
CA ARG A 69 -7.43 -13.87 5.64
C ARG A 69 -6.37 -13.42 6.64
N TYR A 70 -6.77 -13.20 7.89
CA TYR A 70 -5.87 -12.87 8.97
C TYR A 70 -6.36 -13.54 10.27
N SER A 71 -5.43 -13.96 11.14
CA SER A 71 -5.79 -14.62 12.39
C SER A 71 -6.65 -13.70 13.27
N GLU A 72 -7.77 -14.21 13.76
CA GLU A 72 -8.67 -13.45 14.66
C GLU A 72 -7.97 -13.06 15.97
N GLU A 73 -7.10 -13.93 16.48
CA GLU A 73 -6.34 -13.72 17.72
C GLU A 73 -5.31 -12.57 17.58
N ALA A 74 -4.82 -12.34 16.36
CA ALA A 74 -3.84 -11.31 16.05
C ALA A 74 -4.47 -10.02 15.48
N ARG A 75 -5.81 -9.95 15.40
CA ARG A 75 -6.54 -8.83 14.80
C ARG A 75 -7.52 -8.22 15.79
N GLY A 76 -7.31 -6.96 16.16
CA GLY A 76 -8.29 -6.13 16.85
C GLY A 76 -9.07 -5.24 15.89
N ILE A 77 -10.38 -5.09 16.08
CA ILE A 77 -11.21 -4.13 15.34
C ILE A 77 -11.69 -3.08 16.33
N VAL A 78 -11.35 -1.83 16.07
CA VAL A 78 -11.73 -0.68 16.89
C VAL A 78 -12.52 0.29 16.00
N VAL A 79 -13.74 0.62 16.40
CA VAL A 79 -14.56 1.63 15.74
C VAL A 79 -14.53 2.91 16.56
N ILE A 80 -14.15 4.01 15.92
CA ILE A 80 -14.24 5.34 16.52
C ILE A 80 -15.54 5.97 16.06
N ALA A 81 -16.58 5.89 16.90
CA ALA A 81 -17.87 6.50 16.64
C ALA A 81 -17.79 7.99 17.07
N ASP A 82 -17.46 8.85 16.12
CA ASP A 82 -17.30 10.29 16.37
C ASP A 82 -18.65 11.00 16.24
N ASN A 83 -19.16 11.49 17.38
CA ASN A 83 -20.38 12.30 17.43
C ASN A 83 -21.58 11.69 16.66
N CYS A 84 -21.78 10.37 16.81
CA CYS A 84 -22.89 9.67 16.19
C CYS A 84 -24.20 9.94 16.95
N GLU A 85 -25.25 10.32 16.21
CA GLU A 85 -26.60 10.49 16.72
C GLU A 85 -27.47 9.26 16.46
N ASP A 86 -26.99 8.30 15.66
CA ASP A 86 -27.63 7.05 15.28
C ASP A 86 -27.09 5.82 16.04
N ASP A 87 -27.60 4.64 15.70
CA ASP A 87 -27.22 3.37 16.31
C ASP A 87 -25.83 2.82 15.90
N THR A 88 -24.98 3.61 15.23
CA THR A 88 -23.68 3.18 14.74
C THR A 88 -22.83 2.51 15.83
N ALA A 89 -22.74 3.12 17.00
CA ALA A 89 -21.90 2.60 18.10
C ALA A 89 -22.43 1.28 18.67
N SER A 90 -23.76 1.15 18.81
CA SER A 90 -24.39 -0.07 19.32
C SER A 90 -24.28 -1.22 18.33
N LEU A 91 -24.49 -0.96 17.05
CA LEU A 91 -24.34 -1.94 15.96
C LEU A 91 -22.88 -2.40 15.81
N ALA A 92 -21.91 -1.50 15.92
CA ALA A 92 -20.51 -1.85 15.89
C ALA A 92 -20.10 -2.78 17.05
N ARG A 93 -20.58 -2.53 18.28
CA ARG A 93 -20.36 -3.43 19.42
C ARG A 93 -21.00 -4.79 19.20
N SER A 94 -22.24 -4.83 18.72
CA SER A 94 -22.95 -6.08 18.40
C SER A 94 -22.24 -6.89 17.33
N ALA A 95 -21.63 -6.22 16.37
CA ALA A 95 -20.79 -6.86 15.35
C ALA A 95 -19.42 -7.33 15.88
N GLY A 96 -19.10 -7.08 17.17
CA GLY A 96 -17.90 -7.55 17.81
C GLY A 96 -16.66 -6.65 17.63
N ALA A 97 -16.88 -5.36 17.41
CA ALA A 97 -15.81 -4.36 17.46
C ALA A 97 -15.74 -3.71 18.85
N VAL A 98 -14.57 -3.19 19.22
CA VAL A 98 -14.41 -2.27 20.35
C VAL A 98 -14.80 -0.86 19.89
N VAL A 99 -15.58 -0.12 20.68
CA VAL A 99 -16.05 1.21 20.34
C VAL A 99 -15.72 2.20 21.44
#